data_61cf02a563b690988b1a9c814c460d34
#
_entry.id   61cf02a563b690988b1a9c814c460d34
#
_cell.length_a   1.000
_cell.length_b   1.000
_cell.length_c   1.000
_cell.angle_alpha   90.00
_cell.angle_beta   90.00
_cell.angle_gamma   90.00
#
_symmetry.space_group_name_H-M   'P 1'
#
loop_
_entity.id
_entity.type
_entity.pdbx_description
1 polymer ?
#
loop_
_entity_poly.entity_id
_entity_poly.type
_entity_poly.pdbx_seq_one_letter_code
_entity_poly.pdbx_strand_id
1 'polypeptide(L)'
;RLSMKAQSRDRTTCSSEEGAVIVLERRSCVFWSFLFINQEIGRNEETMTKPYSIPKELIVKAYKKVKSNRGTYGIDKESLEYFEKDLKNNLYKIWNRMSSGSYLPPEVRGVPIPKKSGGVRMLGIPTVADRIAQAVVKLVLEPLLEPIFHENSYGYRPGRNALDALEIVRERCWMNPWVVEFDIKGLFDNIDHELLMKALRKHCNIPWVILYIERWLKAAMIGRDGIKQERNLGTPQGGVIS
;
A
#
# COMPACT_ATOMS: atom_id res chain seq x y z
N ARG A 1 24.53 42.27 -4.15
CA ARG A 1 25.07 42.42 -2.76
C ARG A 1 23.89 42.50 -1.82
N LEU A 2 23.59 41.43 -1.11
CA LEU A 2 22.74 41.44 0.08
C LEU A 2 23.53 40.71 1.16
N SER A 3 23.83 41.45 2.23
CA SER A 3 24.64 41.02 3.35
C SER A 3 23.84 40.17 4.31
N MET A 4 24.40 39.01 4.69
CA MET A 4 23.95 38.23 5.83
C MET A 4 24.50 38.84 7.10
N LYS A 5 23.63 39.20 8.04
CA LYS A 5 24.01 39.49 9.44
C LYS A 5 23.71 38.24 10.27
N ALA A 6 24.77 37.64 10.80
CA ALA A 6 24.71 36.67 11.89
C ALA A 6 24.52 37.45 13.20
N GLN A 7 23.54 37.07 14.00
CA GLN A 7 23.40 37.49 15.39
C GLN A 7 23.63 36.29 16.30
N SER A 8 24.74 36.36 17.03
CA SER A 8 24.98 35.54 18.20
C SER A 8 24.11 36.01 19.35
N ARG A 9 23.52 35.12 20.10
CA ARG A 9 22.97 35.43 21.43
C ARG A 9 23.59 34.52 22.49
N ASP A 10 24.00 35.23 23.52
CA ASP A 10 24.79 34.79 24.66
C ASP A 10 24.14 33.67 25.49
N ARG A 11 25.08 32.93 26.10
CA ARG A 11 24.82 32.00 27.19
C ARG A 11 24.50 32.78 28.46
N THR A 12 23.39 32.42 29.10
CA THR A 12 23.23 32.69 30.52
C THR A 12 23.05 31.38 31.24
N THR A 13 23.99 31.10 32.10
CA THR A 13 24.04 29.98 33.05
C THR A 13 22.99 30.22 34.14
N CYS A 14 22.17 29.20 34.41
CA CYS A 14 21.51 29.03 35.71
C CYS A 14 21.62 27.58 36.14
N SER A 15 22.05 27.42 37.36
CA SER A 15 22.35 26.17 38.05
C SER A 15 21.11 25.48 38.62
N SER A 16 21.23 24.15 38.73
CA SER A 16 20.61 23.22 39.67
C SER A 16 19.08 23.04 39.63
N GLU A 17 18.65 21.89 39.25
CA GLU A 17 18.03 20.84 40.07
C GLU A 17 17.58 19.65 39.20
N GLU A 18 17.67 18.48 39.77
CA GLU A 18 17.45 17.18 39.19
C GLU A 18 16.08 17.06 38.53
N GLY A 19 16.06 16.82 37.26
CA GLY A 19 14.87 16.42 36.49
C GLY A 19 15.35 15.69 35.25
N ALA A 20 15.32 14.36 35.29
CA ALA A 20 15.64 13.55 34.15
C ALA A 20 14.71 13.91 32.97
N VAL A 21 15.21 14.72 32.04
CA VAL A 21 14.55 14.95 30.77
C VAL A 21 14.78 13.71 29.93
N ILE A 22 13.77 12.82 29.91
CA ILE A 22 13.72 11.73 28.96
C ILE A 22 13.45 12.35 27.59
N VAL A 23 14.51 12.52 26.80
CA VAL A 23 14.40 12.79 25.38
C VAL A 23 13.87 11.51 24.74
N LEU A 24 12.55 11.41 24.61
CA LEU A 24 11.92 10.36 23.82
C LEU A 24 12.26 10.64 22.36
N GLU A 25 13.30 9.98 21.87
CA GLU A 25 13.55 9.91 20.44
C GLU A 25 12.27 9.40 19.75
N ARG A 26 11.88 10.03 18.66
CA ARG A 26 10.70 9.70 17.85
C ARG A 26 10.65 8.24 17.34
N ARG A 27 11.67 7.45 17.58
CA ARG A 27 11.74 6.01 17.31
C ARG A 27 10.89 5.16 18.27
N SER A 28 10.59 5.66 19.47
CA SER A 28 9.86 4.92 20.50
C SER A 28 8.35 4.84 20.27
N CYS A 29 7.75 5.82 19.59
CA CYS A 29 6.30 5.81 19.34
C CYS A 29 5.85 4.69 18.39
N VAL A 30 6.69 4.31 17.41
CA VAL A 30 6.36 3.21 16.48
C VAL A 30 6.47 1.87 17.20
N PHE A 31 7.43 1.72 18.11
CA PHE A 31 7.62 0.50 18.90
C PHE A 31 6.48 0.28 19.92
N TRP A 32 6.00 1.35 20.55
CA TRP A 32 4.86 1.27 21.47
C TRP A 32 3.53 1.01 20.74
N SER A 33 3.32 1.58 19.56
CA SER A 33 2.15 1.25 18.74
C SER A 33 2.18 -0.21 18.30
N PHE A 34 3.36 -0.78 18.04
CA PHE A 34 3.52 -2.18 17.69
C PHE A 34 3.29 -3.11 18.88
N LEU A 35 3.70 -2.72 20.09
CA LEU A 35 3.43 -3.43 21.34
C LEU A 35 1.94 -3.37 21.72
N PHE A 36 1.28 -2.22 21.54
CA PHE A 36 -0.16 -2.11 21.81
C PHE A 36 -1.00 -2.93 20.82
N ILE A 37 -0.64 -2.93 19.53
CA ILE A 37 -1.31 -3.78 18.54
C ILE A 37 -1.10 -5.27 18.88
N ASN A 38 0.09 -5.67 19.32
CA ASN A 38 0.34 -7.05 19.74
C ASN A 38 -0.28 -7.38 21.12
N GLN A 39 -0.47 -6.41 22.01
CA GLN A 39 -1.10 -6.64 23.33
C GLN A 39 -2.63 -6.71 23.25
N GLU A 40 -3.28 -6.01 22.32
CA GLU A 40 -4.71 -6.18 22.04
C GLU A 40 -5.00 -7.48 21.27
N ILE A 41 -4.05 -7.98 20.47
CA ILE A 41 -4.15 -9.30 19.83
C ILE A 41 -4.08 -10.45 20.87
N GLY A 42 -3.47 -10.23 22.04
CA GLY A 42 -3.24 -11.25 23.07
C GLY A 42 -4.37 -11.43 24.09
N ARG A 43 -5.50 -10.74 24.00
CA ARG A 43 -6.55 -10.76 25.06
C ARG A 43 -7.90 -11.36 24.69
N ASN A 44 -8.00 -12.06 23.54
CA ASN A 44 -9.14 -12.91 23.27
C ASN A 44 -8.63 -14.35 23.04
N GLU A 45 -8.42 -15.09 24.12
CA GLU A 45 -8.36 -16.56 24.13
C GLU A 45 -9.75 -17.14 23.84
N GLU A 46 -10.37 -16.75 22.74
CA GLU A 46 -11.35 -17.58 22.06
C GLU A 46 -10.56 -18.48 21.12
N THR A 47 -10.66 -19.77 21.31
CA THR A 47 -10.07 -20.86 20.54
C THR A 47 -9.75 -20.43 19.10
N MET A 48 -8.47 -20.21 18.82
CA MET A 48 -8.00 -19.78 17.50
C MET A 48 -8.18 -20.93 16.50
N THR A 49 -9.36 -21.05 15.95
CA THR A 49 -9.67 -22.01 14.88
C THR A 49 -9.08 -21.59 13.53
N LYS A 50 -8.46 -20.40 13.44
CA LYS A 50 -7.92 -19.83 12.20
C LYS A 50 -6.44 -19.47 12.34
N PRO A 51 -5.61 -19.78 11.32
CA PRO A 51 -4.18 -19.55 11.39
C PRO A 51 -3.77 -18.08 11.39
N TYR A 52 -4.67 -17.17 10.93
CA TYR A 52 -4.36 -15.75 10.85
C TYR A 52 -5.35 -14.89 11.63
N SER A 53 -4.83 -14.07 12.55
CA SER A 53 -5.62 -13.08 13.28
C SER A 53 -5.77 -11.81 12.45
N ILE A 54 -6.91 -11.65 11.78
CA ILE A 54 -7.26 -10.45 11.00
C ILE A 54 -8.48 -9.79 11.67
N PRO A 55 -8.37 -8.56 12.19
CA PRO A 55 -9.49 -7.86 12.79
C PRO A 55 -10.64 -7.64 11.78
N LYS A 56 -11.89 -7.90 12.20
CA LYS A 56 -13.08 -7.70 11.34
C LYS A 56 -13.24 -6.22 10.95
N GLU A 57 -12.88 -5.33 11.85
CA GLU A 57 -12.93 -3.87 11.67
C GLU A 57 -12.04 -3.43 10.50
N LEU A 58 -10.93 -4.13 10.26
CA LEU A 58 -10.02 -3.86 9.15
C LEU A 58 -10.70 -4.12 7.79
N ILE A 59 -11.53 -5.17 7.70
CA ILE A 59 -12.31 -5.47 6.49
C ILE A 59 -13.32 -4.35 6.21
N VAL A 60 -14.02 -3.88 7.25
CA VAL A 60 -14.98 -2.77 7.13
C VAL A 60 -14.27 -1.48 6.70
N LYS A 61 -13.10 -1.21 7.27
CA LYS A 61 -12.27 -0.04 6.90
C LYS A 61 -11.81 -0.12 5.44
N ALA A 62 -11.37 -1.30 5.00
CA ALA A 62 -10.97 -1.56 3.63
C ALA A 62 -12.14 -1.37 2.65
N TYR A 63 -13.32 -1.92 2.97
CA TYR A 63 -14.54 -1.71 2.19
C TYR A 63 -14.88 -0.22 2.01
N LYS A 64 -14.85 0.57 3.10
CA LYS A 64 -15.10 2.02 3.04
C LYS A 64 -14.14 2.73 2.08
N LYS A 65 -12.85 2.37 2.09
CA LYS A 65 -11.85 2.91 1.14
C LYS A 65 -12.17 2.51 -0.32
N VAL A 66 -12.55 1.25 -0.56
CA VAL A 66 -12.93 0.79 -1.90
C VAL A 66 -14.20 1.48 -2.39
N LYS A 67 -15.18 1.67 -1.50
CA LYS A 67 -16.43 2.37 -1.81
C LYS A 67 -16.18 3.83 -2.20
N SER A 68 -15.32 4.55 -1.50
CA SER A 68 -15.00 5.95 -1.80
C SER A 68 -14.33 6.13 -3.16
N ASN A 69 -13.51 5.16 -3.58
CA ASN A 69 -12.80 5.19 -4.86
C ASN A 69 -13.68 4.80 -6.05
N ARG A 70 -14.90 4.29 -5.79
CA ARG A 70 -15.82 3.78 -6.81
C ARG A 70 -15.11 2.74 -7.70
N GLY A 71 -15.45 2.63 -8.93
CA GLY A 71 -14.80 1.73 -9.88
C GLY A 71 -15.77 0.72 -10.47
N THR A 72 -15.38 0.15 -11.60
CA THR A 72 -16.22 -0.79 -12.34
C THR A 72 -16.07 -2.22 -11.80
N TYR A 73 -16.91 -3.13 -12.29
CA TYR A 73 -16.90 -4.56 -11.95
C TYR A 73 -15.67 -5.31 -12.49
N GLY A 74 -15.31 -6.39 -11.83
CA GLY A 74 -14.25 -7.31 -12.25
C GLY A 74 -14.69 -8.32 -13.31
N ILE A 75 -14.08 -9.50 -13.30
CA ILE A 75 -14.41 -10.61 -14.21
C ILE A 75 -15.78 -11.23 -13.91
N ASP A 76 -16.20 -11.17 -12.65
CA ASP A 76 -17.49 -11.66 -12.12
C ASP A 76 -18.69 -10.81 -12.53
N LYS A 77 -18.45 -9.65 -13.13
CA LYS A 77 -19.48 -8.66 -13.48
C LYS A 77 -20.29 -8.14 -12.29
N GLU A 78 -19.84 -8.39 -11.05
CA GLU A 78 -20.47 -7.90 -9.84
C GLU A 78 -20.11 -6.42 -9.61
N SER A 79 -21.14 -5.55 -9.63
CA SER A 79 -20.97 -4.13 -9.29
C SER A 79 -20.89 -3.91 -7.79
N LEU A 80 -20.41 -2.73 -7.36
CA LEU A 80 -20.37 -2.38 -5.95
C LEU A 80 -21.78 -2.35 -5.33
N GLU A 81 -22.77 -1.83 -6.05
CA GLU A 81 -24.18 -1.79 -5.61
C GLU A 81 -24.76 -3.19 -5.44
N TYR A 82 -24.38 -4.13 -6.31
CA TYR A 82 -24.81 -5.52 -6.18
C TYR A 82 -24.15 -6.19 -4.97
N PHE A 83 -22.85 -5.98 -4.77
CA PHE A 83 -22.11 -6.46 -3.60
C PHE A 83 -22.71 -5.94 -2.29
N GLU A 84 -23.21 -4.71 -2.26
CA GLU A 84 -23.83 -4.07 -1.08
C GLU A 84 -25.20 -4.66 -0.70
N LYS A 85 -25.90 -5.35 -1.59
CA LYS A 85 -27.19 -5.99 -1.27
C LYS A 85 -27.06 -7.04 -0.16
N ASP A 86 -25.91 -7.72 -0.06
CA ASP A 86 -25.60 -8.69 0.99
C ASP A 86 -24.28 -8.37 1.68
N LEU A 87 -24.08 -7.10 2.03
CA LEU A 87 -22.82 -6.55 2.51
C LEU A 87 -22.23 -7.35 3.67
N LYS A 88 -23.07 -7.64 4.69
CA LYS A 88 -22.62 -8.33 5.92
C LYS A 88 -22.00 -9.70 5.59
N ASN A 89 -22.71 -10.51 4.81
CA ASN A 89 -22.25 -11.85 4.46
C ASN A 89 -21.07 -11.80 3.50
N ASN A 90 -21.03 -10.85 2.56
CA ASN A 90 -19.94 -10.70 1.62
C ASN A 90 -18.64 -10.29 2.35
N LEU A 91 -18.71 -9.33 3.28
CA LEU A 91 -17.55 -8.96 4.10
C LEU A 91 -17.13 -10.11 5.03
N TYR A 92 -18.10 -10.86 5.61
CA TYR A 92 -17.78 -12.02 6.42
C TYR A 92 -17.08 -13.11 5.62
N LYS A 93 -17.50 -13.39 4.39
CA LYS A 93 -16.85 -14.36 3.49
C LYS A 93 -15.40 -13.98 3.21
N ILE A 94 -15.12 -12.69 2.92
CA ILE A 94 -13.75 -12.20 2.71
C ILE A 94 -12.92 -12.41 3.98
N TRP A 95 -13.41 -11.93 5.12
CA TRP A 95 -12.73 -12.08 6.40
C TRP A 95 -12.43 -13.55 6.73
N ASN A 96 -13.44 -14.40 6.60
CA ASN A 96 -13.34 -15.82 6.91
C ASN A 96 -12.28 -16.53 6.07
N ARG A 97 -12.28 -16.29 4.74
CA ARG A 97 -11.30 -16.88 3.82
C ARG A 97 -9.90 -16.32 4.02
N MET A 98 -9.76 -15.01 4.29
CA MET A 98 -8.45 -14.43 4.58
C MET A 98 -7.89 -14.94 5.91
N SER A 99 -8.70 -15.01 6.96
CA SER A 99 -8.25 -15.48 8.28
C SER A 99 -7.91 -16.99 8.29
N SER A 100 -8.57 -17.79 7.45
CA SER A 100 -8.27 -19.23 7.29
C SER A 100 -7.13 -19.51 6.31
N GLY A 101 -6.60 -18.52 5.62
CA GLY A 101 -5.60 -18.74 4.58
C GLY A 101 -6.16 -19.31 3.27
N SER A 102 -7.47 -19.53 3.15
CA SER A 102 -8.10 -20.12 1.97
C SER A 102 -8.52 -19.12 0.90
N TYR A 103 -8.27 -17.82 1.11
CA TYR A 103 -8.57 -16.82 0.09
C TYR A 103 -7.63 -16.99 -1.11
N LEU A 104 -8.21 -17.28 -2.27
CA LEU A 104 -7.53 -17.31 -3.58
C LEU A 104 -8.07 -16.14 -4.42
N PRO A 105 -7.20 -15.28 -4.94
CA PRO A 105 -7.62 -14.21 -5.85
C PRO A 105 -8.26 -14.81 -7.11
N PRO A 106 -9.40 -14.29 -7.55
CA PRO A 106 -9.92 -14.62 -8.86
C PRO A 106 -9.05 -14.00 -9.96
N GLU A 107 -9.28 -14.42 -11.20
CA GLU A 107 -8.63 -13.82 -12.36
C GLU A 107 -9.00 -12.34 -12.49
N VAL A 108 -8.05 -11.57 -13.00
CA VAL A 108 -8.19 -10.13 -13.19
C VAL A 108 -8.74 -9.86 -14.60
N ARG A 109 -9.78 -9.04 -14.71
CA ARG A 109 -10.32 -8.63 -16.00
C ARG A 109 -9.39 -7.65 -16.70
N GLY A 110 -8.82 -8.04 -17.84
CA GLY A 110 -7.96 -7.20 -18.67
C GLY A 110 -8.78 -6.27 -19.59
N VAL A 111 -8.49 -4.97 -19.52
CA VAL A 111 -9.11 -3.96 -20.39
C VAL A 111 -8.02 -3.19 -21.12
N PRO A 112 -7.99 -3.25 -22.47
CA PRO A 112 -7.03 -2.49 -23.25
C PRO A 112 -7.37 -0.99 -23.22
N ILE A 113 -6.38 -0.16 -22.90
CA ILE A 113 -6.48 1.31 -22.92
C ILE A 113 -5.46 1.85 -23.91
N PRO A 114 -5.88 2.68 -24.89
CA PRO A 114 -4.96 3.29 -25.83
C PRO A 114 -4.01 4.27 -25.11
N LYS A 115 -2.73 4.24 -25.48
CA LYS A 115 -1.72 5.20 -25.02
C LYS A 115 -1.75 6.45 -25.89
N LYS A 116 -1.48 7.63 -25.34
CA LYS A 116 -1.35 8.87 -26.10
C LYS A 116 -0.19 8.84 -27.10
N SER A 117 0.86 8.10 -26.78
CA SER A 117 2.04 7.90 -27.63
C SER A 117 1.91 6.78 -28.67
N GLY A 118 0.72 6.23 -28.86
CA GLY A 118 0.47 5.04 -29.68
C GLY A 118 0.63 3.73 -28.91
N GLY A 119 -0.01 2.67 -29.40
CA GLY A 119 -0.04 1.36 -28.75
C GLY A 119 -1.11 1.25 -27.66
N VAL A 120 -1.11 0.12 -26.95
CA VAL A 120 -2.13 -0.25 -25.95
C VAL A 120 -1.43 -0.62 -24.64
N ARG A 121 -2.03 -0.24 -23.52
CA ARG A 121 -1.68 -0.79 -22.18
C ARG A 121 -2.84 -1.61 -21.66
N MET A 122 -2.55 -2.71 -21.01
CA MET A 122 -3.58 -3.52 -20.36
C MET A 122 -3.82 -3.05 -18.95
N LEU A 123 -5.06 -2.64 -18.64
CA LEU A 123 -5.49 -2.34 -17.29
C LEU A 123 -6.14 -3.60 -16.69
N GLY A 124 -5.66 -4.01 -15.53
CA GLY A 124 -6.25 -5.13 -14.80
C GLY A 124 -7.28 -4.64 -13.79
N ILE A 125 -8.50 -5.11 -13.88
CA ILE A 125 -9.60 -4.75 -12.98
C ILE A 125 -9.95 -5.96 -12.10
N PRO A 126 -9.56 -5.97 -10.82
CA PRO A 126 -9.95 -7.00 -9.87
C PRO A 126 -11.44 -6.93 -9.53
N THR A 127 -12.01 -8.02 -9.02
CA THR A 127 -13.38 -8.06 -8.48
C THR A 127 -13.54 -7.11 -7.28
N VAL A 128 -14.78 -6.77 -6.92
CA VAL A 128 -15.04 -5.93 -5.73
C VAL A 128 -14.49 -6.59 -4.48
N ALA A 129 -14.73 -7.89 -4.31
CA ALA A 129 -14.22 -8.67 -3.18
C ALA A 129 -12.69 -8.66 -3.11
N ASP A 130 -12.02 -8.80 -4.26
CA ASP A 130 -10.56 -8.82 -4.33
C ASP A 130 -9.97 -7.43 -4.05
N ARG A 131 -10.57 -6.35 -4.54
CA ARG A 131 -10.16 -4.98 -4.17
C ARG A 131 -10.25 -4.73 -2.67
N ILE A 132 -11.27 -5.27 -2.00
CA ILE A 132 -11.39 -5.16 -0.54
C ILE A 132 -10.28 -5.96 0.14
N ALA A 133 -10.02 -7.19 -0.30
CA ALA A 133 -8.92 -8.03 0.24
C ALA A 133 -7.55 -7.36 0.05
N GLN A 134 -7.28 -6.79 -1.13
CA GLN A 134 -6.06 -6.00 -1.39
C GLN A 134 -5.97 -4.76 -0.50
N ALA A 135 -7.08 -4.05 -0.29
CA ALA A 135 -7.12 -2.89 0.60
C ALA A 135 -6.84 -3.26 2.06
N VAL A 136 -7.24 -4.45 2.52
CA VAL A 136 -6.89 -4.97 3.85
C VAL A 136 -5.38 -5.11 3.99
N VAL A 137 -4.73 -5.74 3.02
CA VAL A 137 -3.26 -5.89 3.01
C VAL A 137 -2.58 -4.53 2.94
N LYS A 138 -3.04 -3.63 2.07
CA LYS A 138 -2.51 -2.28 1.95
C LYS A 138 -2.58 -1.51 3.28
N LEU A 139 -3.70 -1.58 4.00
CA LEU A 139 -3.89 -0.90 5.28
C LEU A 139 -2.90 -1.34 6.37
N VAL A 140 -2.40 -2.58 6.28
CA VAL A 140 -1.40 -3.11 7.21
C VAL A 140 0.01 -2.83 6.73
N LEU A 141 0.26 -2.95 5.43
CA LEU A 141 1.59 -2.81 4.85
C LEU A 141 2.04 -1.35 4.72
N GLU A 142 1.12 -0.43 4.37
CA GLU A 142 1.43 0.98 4.13
C GLU A 142 2.10 1.66 5.33
N PRO A 143 1.63 1.52 6.59
CA PRO A 143 2.30 2.09 7.76
C PRO A 143 3.70 1.51 8.05
N LEU A 144 3.96 0.28 7.61
CA LEU A 144 5.27 -0.36 7.77
C LEU A 144 6.29 0.15 6.75
N LEU A 145 5.83 0.47 5.55
CA LEU A 145 6.70 0.92 4.45
C LEU A 145 6.88 2.44 4.42
N GLU A 146 5.89 3.21 4.86
CA GLU A 146 5.90 4.67 4.77
C GLU A 146 7.16 5.32 5.39
N PRO A 147 7.66 4.88 6.57
CA PRO A 147 8.87 5.44 7.16
C PRO A 147 10.17 5.13 6.40
N ILE A 148 10.14 4.15 5.46
CA ILE A 148 11.32 3.69 4.72
C ILE A 148 11.53 4.52 3.46
N PHE A 149 10.46 5.11 2.93
CA PHE A 149 10.54 5.89 1.70
C PHE A 149 11.33 7.18 1.90
N HIS A 150 12.14 7.50 0.92
CA HIS A 150 12.87 8.77 0.88
C HIS A 150 11.89 9.96 0.94
N GLU A 151 12.29 11.05 1.60
CA GLU A 151 11.47 12.26 1.75
C GLU A 151 10.98 12.85 0.43
N ASN A 152 11.78 12.73 -0.63
CA ASN A 152 11.48 13.21 -1.97
C ASN A 152 10.74 12.17 -2.86
N SER A 153 10.20 11.12 -2.27
CA SER A 153 9.29 10.21 -2.96
C SER A 153 7.85 10.70 -2.77
N TYR A 154 7.14 10.97 -3.86
CA TYR A 154 5.80 11.58 -3.82
C TYR A 154 4.69 10.69 -4.36
N GLY A 155 5.01 9.75 -5.26
CA GLY A 155 4.03 8.92 -5.93
C GLY A 155 3.28 7.98 -5.00
N TYR A 156 1.94 8.02 -5.04
CA TYR A 156 1.03 7.09 -4.34
C TYR A 156 1.20 6.99 -2.82
N ARG A 157 1.78 8.00 -2.18
CA ARG A 157 1.99 8.06 -0.73
C ARG A 157 0.93 8.88 -0.02
N PRO A 158 0.52 8.51 1.22
CA PRO A 158 -0.39 9.30 2.03
C PRO A 158 0.16 10.72 2.30
N GLY A 159 -0.69 11.74 2.17
CA GLY A 159 -0.32 13.12 2.46
C GLY A 159 0.70 13.74 1.50
N ARG A 160 1.01 13.09 0.37
CA ARG A 160 1.90 13.58 -0.69
C ARG A 160 1.11 13.75 -1.98
N ASN A 161 1.42 14.79 -2.74
CA ASN A 161 0.76 15.06 -4.02
C ASN A 161 1.75 15.56 -5.09
N ALA A 162 1.25 15.68 -6.33
CA ALA A 162 2.08 16.10 -7.45
C ALA A 162 2.51 17.57 -7.36
N LEU A 163 1.73 18.43 -6.70
CA LEU A 163 2.06 19.84 -6.54
C LEU A 163 3.25 20.03 -5.60
N ASP A 164 3.30 19.27 -4.49
CA ASP A 164 4.45 19.26 -3.58
C ASP A 164 5.73 18.83 -4.31
N ALA A 165 5.62 17.81 -5.19
CA ALA A 165 6.75 17.37 -6.01
C ALA A 165 7.22 18.46 -6.96
N LEU A 166 6.29 19.16 -7.64
CA LEU A 166 6.62 20.25 -8.57
C LEU A 166 7.27 21.43 -7.86
N GLU A 167 6.84 21.76 -6.65
CA GLU A 167 7.44 22.83 -5.85
C GLU A 167 8.91 22.55 -5.57
N ILE A 168 9.23 21.37 -5.07
CA ILE A 168 10.61 20.95 -4.78
C ILE A 168 11.45 20.86 -6.06
N VAL A 169 10.89 20.36 -7.16
CA VAL A 169 11.60 20.33 -8.45
C VAL A 169 11.93 21.76 -8.90
N ARG A 170 10.97 22.68 -8.83
CA ARG A 170 11.16 24.09 -9.19
C ARG A 170 12.29 24.73 -8.38
N GLU A 171 12.27 24.57 -7.05
CA GLU A 171 13.32 25.12 -6.17
C GLU A 171 14.71 24.59 -6.53
N ARG A 172 14.82 23.27 -6.77
CA ARG A 172 16.09 22.65 -7.12
C ARG A 172 16.60 23.03 -8.51
N CYS A 173 15.71 23.19 -9.49
CA CYS A 173 16.07 23.66 -10.83
C CYS A 173 16.62 25.08 -10.83
N TRP A 174 16.24 25.92 -9.88
CA TRP A 174 16.81 27.26 -9.74
C TRP A 174 18.22 27.26 -9.17
N MET A 175 18.57 26.21 -8.41
CA MET A 175 19.90 26.09 -7.81
C MET A 175 20.88 25.25 -8.65
N ASN A 176 20.38 24.45 -9.59
CA ASN A 176 21.17 23.52 -10.37
C ASN A 176 20.94 23.75 -11.87
N PRO A 177 22.00 23.92 -12.69
CA PRO A 177 21.89 24.19 -14.13
C PRO A 177 21.52 22.94 -14.96
N TRP A 178 21.60 21.74 -14.38
CA TRP A 178 21.37 20.48 -15.08
C TRP A 178 20.26 19.68 -14.42
N VAL A 179 19.39 19.10 -15.23
CA VAL A 179 18.34 18.17 -14.82
C VAL A 179 18.52 16.87 -15.61
N VAL A 180 18.47 15.75 -14.90
CA VAL A 180 18.51 14.41 -15.52
C VAL A 180 17.20 13.73 -15.20
N GLU A 181 16.50 13.26 -16.23
CA GLU A 181 15.24 12.53 -16.10
C GLU A 181 15.47 11.05 -16.41
N PHE A 182 14.91 10.19 -15.55
CA PHE A 182 14.92 8.74 -15.75
C PHE A 182 13.50 8.20 -15.67
N ASP A 183 13.18 7.27 -16.57
CA ASP A 183 11.95 6.49 -16.55
C ASP A 183 12.26 5.00 -16.71
N ILE A 184 11.56 4.15 -15.94
CA ILE A 184 11.75 2.71 -16.04
C ILE A 184 10.72 2.16 -17.04
N LYS A 185 11.21 1.79 -18.22
CA LYS A 185 10.38 1.24 -19.28
C LYS A 185 9.71 -0.07 -18.85
N GLY A 186 8.38 -0.06 -18.82
CA GLY A 186 7.58 -1.27 -18.58
C GLY A 186 7.77 -1.85 -17.18
N LEU A 187 7.99 -1.03 -16.14
CA LEU A 187 8.23 -1.49 -14.78
C LEU A 187 7.19 -2.54 -14.33
N PHE A 188 5.90 -2.22 -14.44
CA PHE A 188 4.83 -3.10 -13.98
C PHE A 188 4.72 -4.41 -14.76
N ASP A 189 5.15 -4.44 -16.01
CA ASP A 189 5.09 -5.62 -16.86
C ASP A 189 6.30 -6.55 -16.64
N ASN A 190 7.42 -6.01 -16.10
CA ASN A 190 8.70 -6.69 -15.99
C ASN A 190 9.21 -6.87 -14.55
N ILE A 191 8.43 -6.51 -13.51
CA ILE A 191 8.84 -6.73 -12.13
C ILE A 191 9.07 -8.23 -11.90
N ASP A 192 10.28 -8.56 -11.45
CA ASP A 192 10.62 -9.90 -11.02
C ASP A 192 9.93 -10.22 -9.70
N HIS A 193 9.15 -11.32 -9.68
CA HIS A 193 8.39 -11.71 -8.50
C HIS A 193 9.29 -12.14 -7.33
N GLU A 194 10.41 -12.80 -7.58
CA GLU A 194 11.33 -13.26 -6.52
C GLU A 194 12.01 -12.06 -5.86
N LEU A 195 12.48 -11.09 -6.66
CA LEU A 195 13.10 -9.87 -6.15
C LEU A 195 12.09 -9.02 -5.37
N LEU A 196 10.85 -8.90 -5.87
CA LEU A 196 9.80 -8.18 -5.16
C LEU A 196 9.47 -8.86 -3.82
N MET A 197 9.33 -10.19 -3.80
CA MET A 197 9.07 -10.95 -2.57
C MET A 197 10.25 -10.90 -1.60
N LYS A 198 11.49 -10.86 -2.09
CA LYS A 198 12.68 -10.65 -1.27
C LYS A 198 12.68 -9.27 -0.61
N ALA A 199 12.35 -8.22 -1.36
CA ALA A 199 12.20 -6.86 -0.84
C ALA A 199 11.07 -6.78 0.19
N LEU A 200 9.91 -7.39 -0.09
CA LEU A 200 8.78 -7.43 0.85
C LEU A 200 9.17 -8.10 2.17
N ARG A 201 9.81 -9.27 2.14
CA ARG A 201 10.22 -10.01 3.35
C ARG A 201 11.26 -9.28 4.17
N LYS A 202 12.03 -8.37 3.57
CA LYS A 202 12.98 -7.52 4.31
C LYS A 202 12.27 -6.52 5.25
N HIS A 203 11.05 -6.10 4.90
CA HIS A 203 10.33 -5.03 5.58
C HIS A 203 9.00 -5.47 6.23
N CYS A 204 8.52 -6.67 5.91
CA CYS A 204 7.28 -7.20 6.43
C CYS A 204 7.44 -8.67 6.83
N ASN A 205 7.16 -8.98 8.12
CA ASN A 205 7.24 -10.34 8.67
C ASN A 205 5.86 -10.96 8.89
N ILE A 206 4.78 -10.34 8.39
CA ILE A 206 3.41 -10.79 8.62
C ILE A 206 3.07 -11.90 7.62
N PRO A 207 2.88 -13.17 8.05
CA PRO A 207 2.79 -14.32 7.14
C PRO A 207 1.65 -14.21 6.14
N TRP A 208 0.46 -13.76 6.59
CA TRP A 208 -0.70 -13.67 5.70
C TRP A 208 -0.57 -12.53 4.67
N VAL A 209 0.12 -11.43 5.00
CA VAL A 209 0.42 -10.35 4.05
C VAL A 209 1.30 -10.88 2.92
N ILE A 210 2.37 -11.58 3.26
CA ILE A 210 3.30 -12.19 2.32
C ILE A 210 2.57 -13.21 1.43
N LEU A 211 1.75 -14.09 2.04
CA LEU A 211 0.98 -15.11 1.33
C LEU A 211 0.05 -14.49 0.27
N TYR A 212 -0.69 -13.45 0.63
CA TYR A 212 -1.66 -12.87 -0.30
C TYR A 212 -1.00 -12.04 -1.40
N ILE A 213 0.08 -11.32 -1.12
CA ILE A 213 0.84 -10.63 -2.16
C ILE A 213 1.40 -11.63 -3.17
N GLU A 214 1.98 -12.74 -2.72
CA GLU A 214 2.45 -13.79 -3.63
C GLU A 214 1.33 -14.37 -4.50
N ARG A 215 0.13 -14.59 -3.94
CA ARG A 215 -1.02 -15.06 -4.71
C ARG A 215 -1.49 -14.04 -5.75
N TRP A 216 -1.51 -12.75 -5.43
CA TRP A 216 -1.89 -11.71 -6.40
C TRP A 216 -0.88 -11.53 -7.52
N LEU A 217 0.41 -11.69 -7.24
CA LEU A 217 1.43 -11.67 -8.29
C LEU A 217 1.22 -12.78 -9.32
N LYS A 218 0.79 -13.96 -8.86
CA LYS A 218 0.51 -15.14 -9.70
C LYS A 218 -0.91 -15.14 -10.31
N ALA A 219 -1.77 -14.21 -9.92
CA ALA A 219 -3.14 -14.15 -10.42
C ALA A 219 -3.16 -13.89 -11.93
N ALA A 220 -3.85 -14.75 -12.67
CA ALA A 220 -3.95 -14.65 -14.12
C ALA A 220 -4.83 -13.46 -14.54
N MET A 221 -4.62 -12.98 -15.75
CA MET A 221 -5.46 -11.96 -16.37
C MET A 221 -6.22 -12.57 -17.53
N ILE A 222 -7.51 -12.22 -17.65
CA ILE A 222 -8.36 -12.62 -18.78
C ILE A 222 -8.62 -11.38 -19.64
N GLY A 223 -8.22 -11.46 -20.91
CA GLY A 223 -8.47 -10.44 -21.92
C GLY A 223 -9.94 -10.41 -22.37
N ARG A 224 -10.28 -9.47 -23.27
CA ARG A 224 -11.63 -9.42 -23.90
C ARG A 224 -11.93 -10.62 -24.78
N ASP A 225 -10.89 -11.26 -25.30
CA ASP A 225 -10.90 -12.48 -26.10
C ASP A 225 -11.19 -13.75 -25.29
N GLY A 226 -11.28 -13.63 -23.96
CA GLY A 226 -11.44 -14.74 -23.03
C GLY A 226 -10.16 -15.56 -22.80
N ILE A 227 -9.03 -15.16 -23.38
CA ILE A 227 -7.77 -15.87 -23.23
C ILE A 227 -7.19 -15.57 -21.85
N LYS A 228 -6.91 -16.64 -21.10
CA LYS A 228 -6.25 -16.58 -19.80
C LYS A 228 -4.73 -16.44 -20.00
N GLN A 229 -4.17 -15.37 -19.48
CA GLN A 229 -2.74 -15.12 -19.47
C GLN A 229 -2.20 -15.36 -18.05
N GLU A 230 -1.40 -16.39 -17.89
CA GLU A 230 -0.67 -16.65 -16.65
C GLU A 230 0.50 -15.68 -16.53
N ARG A 231 0.91 -15.42 -15.28
CA ARG A 231 1.95 -14.44 -14.99
C ARG A 231 3.08 -15.06 -14.19
N ASN A 232 4.27 -14.95 -14.75
CA ASN A 232 5.53 -15.28 -14.07
C ASN A 232 6.36 -14.03 -13.75
N LEU A 233 5.99 -12.89 -14.37
CA LEU A 233 6.60 -11.58 -14.20
C LEU A 233 5.52 -10.50 -14.17
N GLY A 234 5.85 -9.37 -13.59
CA GLY A 234 5.00 -8.19 -13.60
C GLY A 234 3.79 -8.27 -12.65
N THR A 235 3.05 -7.19 -12.63
CA THR A 235 1.80 -7.06 -11.88
C THR A 235 0.75 -6.33 -12.71
N PRO A 236 -0.56 -6.66 -12.56
CA PRO A 236 -1.62 -5.94 -13.28
C PRO A 236 -1.63 -4.47 -12.86
N GLN A 237 -1.57 -3.57 -13.82
CA GLN A 237 -1.81 -2.15 -13.53
C GLN A 237 -3.29 -1.94 -13.21
N GLY A 238 -3.59 -1.25 -12.10
CA GLY A 238 -4.96 -0.90 -11.69
C GLY A 238 -5.51 -1.66 -10.49
N GLY A 239 -4.74 -2.55 -9.87
CA GLY A 239 -5.04 -3.10 -8.55
C GLY A 239 -4.89 -2.05 -7.43
N VAL A 240 -5.42 -2.36 -6.26
CA VAL A 240 -5.32 -1.48 -5.08
C VAL A 240 -3.90 -1.49 -4.49
N ILE A 241 -3.16 -2.55 -4.74
CA ILE A 241 -1.83 -2.81 -4.16
C ILE A 241 -0.70 -2.69 -5.20
N SER A 242 -1.03 -2.44 -6.46
CA SER A 242 -0.05 -2.25 -7.55
C SER A 242 0.65 -0.90 -7.48
#